data_5dca4c98266a130174626ebf49084a61
#
_entry.id   5dca4c98266a130174626ebf49084a61
#
_cell.length_a   1.000
_cell.length_b   1.000
_cell.length_c   1.000
_cell.angle_alpha   90.00
_cell.angle_beta   90.00
_cell.angle_gamma   90.00
#
_symmetry.space_group_name_H-M   'P 1'
#
loop_
_entity.id
_entity.type
_entity.pdbx_description
1 polymer ?
#
loop_
_entity_poly.entity_id
_entity_poly.type
_entity_poly.pdbx_seq_one_letter_code
_entity_poly.pdbx_strand_id
1 'polypeptide(L)'
;MIGIIVAGHGNFPTGIMSAVSLIAGNPEHIKAVDFVKGMSSQELKQKLEEQMEALGTSEILVMTDLLGGTPFNVASGIKTESGKSIKVLAGTNLAMAVEAIFSRELMGLEELAEIIRQSAKDGVEDFD
;
A
#
# COMPACT_ATOMS: atom_id res chain seq x y z
N MET A 1 -15.68 2.26 -0.65
CA MET A 1 -14.55 1.73 0.11
C MET A 1 -13.24 2.09 -0.58
N ILE A 2 -12.23 2.45 0.19
CA ILE A 2 -10.90 2.72 -0.36
C ILE A 2 -10.20 1.39 -0.65
N GLY A 3 -9.73 1.21 -1.89
CA GLY A 3 -8.92 0.05 -2.23
C GLY A 3 -7.50 0.23 -1.75
N ILE A 4 -6.83 -0.85 -1.38
CA ILE A 4 -5.47 -0.81 -0.85
C ILE A 4 -4.56 -1.69 -1.69
N ILE A 5 -3.39 -1.14 -2.05
CA ILE A 5 -2.32 -1.91 -2.66
C ILE A 5 -1.09 -1.79 -1.75
N VAL A 6 -0.48 -2.92 -1.45
CA VAL A 6 0.83 -2.95 -0.81
C VAL A 6 1.82 -3.34 -1.90
N ALA A 7 2.80 -2.48 -2.16
CA ALA A 7 3.82 -2.72 -3.17
C ALA A 7 5.20 -2.57 -2.55
N GLY A 8 6.16 -3.38 -2.97
CA GLY A 8 7.48 -3.32 -2.36
C GLY A 8 8.44 -4.34 -2.95
N HIS A 9 9.66 -4.29 -2.49
CA HIS A 9 10.75 -5.14 -2.96
C HIS A 9 10.60 -6.58 -2.46
N GLY A 10 10.97 -7.52 -3.34
CA GLY A 10 10.96 -8.94 -2.97
C GLY A 10 9.58 -9.37 -2.51
N ASN A 11 9.53 -10.11 -1.43
CA ASN A 11 8.28 -10.61 -0.86
C ASN A 11 7.76 -9.73 0.28
N PHE A 12 8.19 -8.47 0.34
CA PHE A 12 7.71 -7.56 1.38
C PHE A 12 6.18 -7.43 1.36
N PRO A 13 5.55 -7.16 0.20
CA PRO A 13 4.08 -7.02 0.19
C PRO A 13 3.34 -8.29 0.60
N THR A 14 3.67 -9.43 0.01
CA THR A 14 3.01 -10.69 0.38
C THR A 14 3.34 -11.10 1.79
N GLY A 15 4.55 -10.79 2.27
CA GLY A 15 4.96 -11.06 3.64
C GLY A 15 4.16 -10.25 4.65
N ILE A 16 4.00 -8.96 4.41
CA ILE A 16 3.22 -8.11 5.32
C ILE A 16 1.76 -8.54 5.34
N MET A 17 1.22 -8.92 4.17
CA MET A 17 -0.15 -9.40 4.10
C MET A 17 -0.34 -10.73 4.82
N SER A 18 0.68 -11.58 4.86
CA SER A 18 0.60 -12.81 5.64
C SER A 18 0.48 -12.51 7.14
N ALA A 19 1.18 -11.48 7.61
CA ALA A 19 1.07 -11.02 9.00
C ALA A 19 -0.29 -10.38 9.26
N VAL A 20 -0.77 -9.57 8.33
CA VAL A 20 -2.10 -8.94 8.42
C VAL A 20 -3.20 -10.00 8.60
N SER A 21 -3.07 -11.14 7.91
CA SER A 21 -4.09 -12.18 7.97
C SER A 21 -4.26 -12.76 9.38
N LEU A 22 -3.23 -12.69 10.21
CA LEU A 22 -3.31 -13.15 11.59
C LEU A 22 -4.03 -12.15 12.51
N ILE A 23 -4.10 -10.89 12.11
CA ILE A 23 -4.66 -9.81 12.93
C ILE A 23 -6.04 -9.39 12.43
N ALA A 24 -6.19 -9.24 11.12
CA ALA A 24 -7.37 -8.68 10.50
C ALA A 24 -8.13 -9.69 9.62
N GLY A 25 -7.70 -10.94 9.59
CA GLY A 25 -8.34 -11.96 8.78
C GLY A 25 -8.07 -11.75 7.30
N ASN A 26 -9.12 -11.86 6.49
CA ASN A 26 -8.99 -11.82 5.03
C ASN A 26 -9.77 -10.62 4.48
N PRO A 27 -9.26 -9.40 4.67
CA PRO A 27 -9.99 -8.21 4.24
C PRO A 27 -10.12 -8.14 2.71
N GLU A 28 -11.23 -7.56 2.26
CA GLU A 28 -11.52 -7.39 0.84
C GLU A 28 -10.86 -6.13 0.28
N HIS A 29 -10.75 -6.05 -1.03
CA HIS A 29 -10.24 -4.88 -1.76
C HIS A 29 -8.82 -4.49 -1.32
N ILE A 30 -7.99 -5.51 -1.16
CA ILE A 30 -6.55 -5.34 -0.88
C ILE A 30 -5.78 -6.26 -1.82
N LYS A 31 -4.71 -5.73 -2.42
CA LYS A 31 -3.84 -6.50 -3.30
C LYS A 31 -2.38 -6.25 -2.92
N ALA A 32 -1.57 -7.30 -3.00
CA ALA A 32 -0.13 -7.21 -2.79
C ALA A 32 0.58 -7.36 -4.13
N VAL A 33 1.56 -6.51 -4.40
CA VAL A 33 2.34 -6.56 -5.63
C VAL A 33 3.82 -6.60 -5.27
N ASP A 34 4.43 -7.75 -5.46
CA ASP A 34 5.85 -7.97 -5.17
C ASP A 34 6.70 -7.52 -6.37
N PHE A 35 7.78 -6.79 -6.07
CA PHE A 35 8.77 -6.41 -7.07
C PHE A 35 9.93 -7.38 -6.94
N VAL A 36 9.91 -8.44 -7.74
CA VAL A 36 10.84 -9.56 -7.57
C VAL A 36 12.05 -9.43 -8.47
N LYS A 37 13.11 -10.18 -8.14
CA LYS A 37 14.35 -10.21 -8.90
C LYS A 37 14.07 -10.50 -10.36
N GLY A 38 14.66 -9.72 -11.26
CA GLY A 38 14.48 -9.89 -12.71
C GLY A 38 13.31 -9.13 -13.29
N MET A 39 12.43 -8.58 -12.44
CA MET A 39 11.30 -7.79 -12.92
C MET A 39 11.76 -6.38 -13.27
N SER A 40 11.32 -5.87 -14.42
CA SER A 40 11.60 -4.49 -14.81
C SER A 40 10.60 -3.53 -14.16
N SER A 41 10.94 -2.24 -14.13
CA SER A 41 10.01 -1.22 -13.64
C SER A 41 8.76 -1.16 -14.52
N GLN A 42 8.89 -1.43 -15.82
CA GLN A 42 7.74 -1.47 -16.74
C GLN A 42 6.81 -2.63 -16.42
N GLU A 43 7.36 -3.79 -16.10
CA GLU A 43 6.55 -4.94 -15.68
C GLU A 43 5.84 -4.67 -14.36
N LEU A 44 6.52 -4.00 -13.43
CA LEU A 44 5.91 -3.60 -12.17
C LEU A 44 4.76 -2.62 -12.39
N LYS A 45 4.95 -1.65 -13.29
CA LYS A 45 3.91 -0.68 -13.63
C LYS A 45 2.68 -1.39 -14.16
N GLN A 46 2.87 -2.33 -15.08
CA GLN A 46 1.77 -3.10 -15.65
C GLN A 46 1.03 -3.89 -14.57
N LYS A 47 1.77 -4.53 -13.67
CA LYS A 47 1.15 -5.28 -12.57
C LYS A 47 0.37 -4.40 -11.64
N LEU A 48 0.91 -3.23 -11.30
CA LEU A 48 0.21 -2.28 -10.44
C LEU A 48 -1.08 -1.80 -11.10
N GLU A 49 -1.02 -1.45 -12.38
CA GLU A 49 -2.20 -1.01 -13.12
C GLU A 49 -3.28 -2.10 -13.18
N GLU A 50 -2.87 -3.34 -13.41
CA GLU A 50 -3.79 -4.48 -13.42
C GLU A 50 -4.48 -4.67 -12.07
N GLN A 51 -3.72 -4.55 -10.97
CA GLN A 51 -4.27 -4.73 -9.64
C GLN A 51 -5.16 -3.56 -9.23
N MET A 52 -4.82 -2.35 -9.64
CA MET A 52 -5.67 -1.17 -9.41
C MET A 52 -7.02 -1.34 -10.10
N GLU A 53 -7.00 -1.84 -11.33
CA GLU A 53 -8.24 -2.12 -12.08
C GLU A 53 -9.04 -3.22 -11.39
N ALA A 54 -8.36 -4.28 -10.93
CA ALA A 54 -9.02 -5.39 -10.25
C ALA A 54 -9.68 -5.00 -8.92
N LEU A 55 -9.18 -3.97 -8.25
CA LEU A 55 -9.79 -3.48 -7.02
C LEU A 55 -11.19 -2.93 -7.26
N GLY A 56 -11.42 -2.29 -8.41
CA GLY A 56 -12.73 -1.73 -8.75
C GLY A 56 -13.19 -0.61 -7.85
N THR A 57 -12.27 0.07 -7.15
CA THR A 57 -12.62 1.17 -6.26
C THR A 57 -12.24 2.51 -6.88
N SER A 58 -12.97 3.56 -6.51
CA SER A 58 -12.71 4.92 -7.04
C SER A 58 -11.51 5.58 -6.38
N GLU A 59 -11.18 5.18 -5.16
CA GLU A 59 -10.03 5.71 -4.43
C GLU A 59 -9.08 4.57 -4.07
N ILE A 60 -7.79 4.81 -4.16
CA ILE A 60 -6.77 3.79 -3.92
C ILE A 60 -5.67 4.35 -3.03
N LEU A 61 -5.34 3.59 -1.99
CA LEU A 61 -4.20 3.84 -1.13
C LEU A 61 -3.11 2.85 -1.50
N VAL A 62 -1.94 3.35 -1.88
CA VAL A 62 -0.78 2.50 -2.16
C VAL A 62 0.22 2.69 -1.03
N MET A 63 0.54 1.62 -0.34
CA MET A 63 1.54 1.59 0.73
C MET A 63 2.79 0.88 0.21
N THR A 64 3.91 1.57 0.22
CA THR A 64 5.18 1.02 -0.27
C THR A 64 6.21 0.92 0.84
N ASP A 65 7.24 0.11 0.61
CA ASP A 65 8.24 -0.17 1.64
C ASP A 65 9.29 0.93 1.80
N LEU A 66 9.83 1.45 0.71
CA LEU A 66 11.00 2.32 0.77
C LEU A 66 10.77 3.63 0.01
N LEU A 67 10.92 4.74 0.68
CA LEU A 67 10.80 6.06 0.06
C LEU A 67 11.84 6.21 -1.06
N GLY A 68 11.37 6.55 -2.26
CA GLY A 68 12.25 6.72 -3.42
C GLY A 68 12.67 5.42 -4.09
N GLY A 69 12.22 4.28 -3.58
CA GLY A 69 12.47 2.99 -4.24
C GLY A 69 11.63 2.83 -5.50
N THR A 70 11.96 1.82 -6.31
CA THR A 70 11.24 1.59 -7.57
C THR A 70 9.74 1.43 -7.38
N PRO A 71 9.23 0.64 -6.41
CA PRO A 71 7.78 0.55 -6.22
C PRO A 71 7.13 1.90 -5.90
N PHE A 72 7.76 2.72 -5.06
CA PHE A 72 7.26 4.04 -4.73
C PHE A 72 7.21 4.94 -5.96
N ASN A 73 8.30 4.96 -6.73
CA ASN A 73 8.42 5.82 -7.90
C ASN A 73 7.44 5.42 -9.00
N VAL A 74 7.27 4.13 -9.23
CA VAL A 74 6.35 3.63 -10.25
C VAL A 74 4.89 3.96 -9.86
N ALA A 75 4.52 3.71 -8.61
CA ALA A 75 3.17 4.04 -8.13
C ALA A 75 2.89 5.54 -8.23
N SER A 76 3.88 6.36 -7.87
CA SER A 76 3.77 7.82 -7.95
C SER A 76 3.59 8.29 -9.39
N GLY A 77 4.28 7.65 -10.34
CA GLY A 77 4.15 7.92 -11.76
C GLY A 77 2.74 7.60 -12.26
N ILE A 78 2.18 6.47 -11.84
CA ILE A 78 0.82 6.09 -12.21
C ILE A 78 -0.18 7.14 -11.70
N LYS A 79 -0.02 7.58 -10.47
CA LYS A 79 -0.88 8.62 -9.90
C LYS A 79 -0.84 9.88 -10.76
N THR A 80 0.35 10.33 -11.12
CA THR A 80 0.53 11.56 -11.90
C THR A 80 -0.08 11.44 -13.30
N GLU A 81 0.16 10.32 -13.97
CA GLU A 81 -0.28 10.10 -15.34
C GLU A 81 -1.77 9.85 -15.46
N SER A 82 -2.34 9.10 -14.52
CA SER A 82 -3.73 8.64 -14.64
C SER A 82 -4.76 9.67 -14.18
N GLY A 83 -4.38 10.61 -13.32
CA GLY A 83 -5.32 11.53 -12.70
C GLY A 83 -6.31 10.86 -11.75
N LYS A 84 -6.11 9.58 -11.44
CA LYS A 84 -6.97 8.86 -10.50
C LYS A 84 -6.73 9.32 -9.07
N SER A 85 -7.72 9.05 -8.22
CA SER A 85 -7.64 9.39 -6.79
C SER A 85 -6.77 8.36 -6.09
N ILE A 86 -5.48 8.58 -6.10
CA ILE A 86 -4.48 7.68 -5.53
C ILE A 86 -3.64 8.44 -4.50
N LYS A 87 -3.37 7.79 -3.37
CA LYS A 87 -2.40 8.29 -2.39
C LYS A 87 -1.28 7.26 -2.28
N VAL A 88 -0.04 7.71 -2.37
CA VAL A 88 1.14 6.82 -2.30
C VAL A 88 1.94 7.17 -1.06
N LEU A 89 2.15 6.18 -0.20
CA LEU A 89 2.95 6.33 1.02
C LEU A 89 4.14 5.37 0.99
N ALA A 90 5.18 5.71 1.70
CA ALA A 90 6.37 4.87 1.87
C ALA A 90 6.60 4.61 3.35
N GLY A 91 7.52 3.72 3.67
CA GLY A 91 7.84 3.40 5.06
C GLY A 91 6.83 2.49 5.73
N THR A 92 6.14 1.67 4.95
CA THR A 92 5.10 0.79 5.48
C THR A 92 5.65 -0.17 6.52
N ASN A 93 4.96 -0.22 7.65
CA ASN A 93 5.14 -1.26 8.65
C ASN A 93 3.78 -1.90 8.95
N LEU A 94 3.78 -2.93 9.78
CA LEU A 94 2.56 -3.67 10.06
C LEU A 94 1.50 -2.80 10.75
N ALA A 95 1.93 -1.90 11.64
CA ALA A 95 1.01 -0.98 12.30
C ALA A 95 0.25 -0.12 11.30
N MET A 96 0.94 0.41 10.29
CA MET A 96 0.34 1.18 9.21
C MET A 96 -0.70 0.38 8.44
N ALA A 97 -0.34 -0.85 8.07
CA ALA A 97 -1.23 -1.71 7.27
C ALA A 97 -2.51 -2.06 8.03
N VAL A 98 -2.37 -2.42 9.30
CA VAL A 98 -3.53 -2.77 10.14
C VAL A 98 -4.44 -1.57 10.34
N GLU A 99 -3.86 -0.40 10.64
CA GLU A 99 -4.65 0.81 10.82
C GLU A 99 -5.40 1.19 9.54
N ALA A 100 -4.75 1.06 8.38
CA ALA A 100 -5.40 1.38 7.10
C ALA A 100 -6.64 0.50 6.88
N ILE A 101 -6.53 -0.77 7.18
CA ILE A 101 -7.64 -1.72 6.99
C ILE A 101 -8.82 -1.39 7.90
N PHE A 102 -8.56 -1.11 9.17
CA PHE A 102 -9.63 -0.85 10.13
C PHE A 102 -10.24 0.55 10.01
N SER A 103 -9.49 1.52 9.50
CA SER A 103 -9.95 2.92 9.46
C SER A 103 -10.50 3.37 8.11
N ARG A 104 -10.24 2.65 7.03
CA ARG A 104 -10.60 3.08 5.66
C ARG A 104 -12.08 3.33 5.42
N GLU A 105 -12.95 2.73 6.22
CA GLU A 105 -14.39 2.91 6.05
C GLU A 105 -14.93 4.10 6.86
N LEU A 106 -14.08 4.69 7.70
CA LEU A 106 -14.50 5.75 8.62
C LEU A 106 -14.16 7.15 8.11
N MET A 107 -13.36 7.26 7.05
CA MET A 107 -12.84 8.55 6.60
C MET A 107 -12.45 8.53 5.14
N GLY A 108 -12.16 9.70 4.56
CA GLY A 108 -11.71 9.84 3.20
C GLY A 108 -10.22 9.54 3.05
N LEU A 109 -9.76 9.50 1.81
CA LEU A 109 -8.39 9.08 1.47
C LEU A 109 -7.31 9.98 2.07
N GLU A 110 -7.50 11.31 2.03
CA GLU A 110 -6.51 12.26 2.58
C GLU A 110 -6.36 12.09 4.09
N GLU A 111 -7.48 11.98 4.79
CA GLU A 111 -7.48 11.81 6.24
C GLU A 111 -6.90 10.46 6.63
N LEU A 112 -7.24 9.41 5.89
CA LEU A 112 -6.69 8.09 6.12
C LEU A 112 -5.16 8.09 5.99
N ALA A 113 -4.64 8.72 4.93
CA ALA A 113 -3.21 8.81 4.71
C ALA A 113 -2.48 9.50 5.88
N GLU A 114 -3.06 10.57 6.42
CA GLU A 114 -2.51 11.27 7.57
C GLU A 114 -2.45 10.37 8.80
N ILE A 115 -3.56 9.70 9.09
CA ILE A 115 -3.68 8.85 10.28
C ILE A 115 -2.72 7.67 10.22
N ILE A 116 -2.66 6.98 9.09
CA ILE A 116 -1.79 5.81 9.00
C ILE A 116 -0.30 6.18 8.96
N ARG A 117 0.02 7.36 8.42
CA ARG A 117 1.40 7.85 8.48
C ARG A 117 1.82 8.05 9.93
N GLN A 118 0.94 8.61 10.74
CA GLN A 118 1.21 8.79 12.16
C GLN A 118 1.30 7.44 12.88
N SER A 119 0.40 6.50 12.58
CA SER A 119 0.43 5.16 13.16
C SER A 119 1.74 4.43 12.86
N ALA A 120 2.26 4.59 11.64
CA ALA A 120 3.54 3.97 11.27
C ALA A 120 4.68 4.51 12.13
N LYS A 121 4.70 5.83 12.33
CA LYS A 121 5.74 6.48 13.15
C LYS A 121 5.62 6.06 14.61
N ASP A 122 4.41 6.03 15.13
CA ASP A 122 4.15 5.67 16.53
C ASP A 122 4.44 4.19 16.80
N GLY A 123 4.45 3.37 15.76
CA GLY A 123 4.76 1.95 15.88
C GLY A 123 6.26 1.65 16.01
N VAL A 124 7.09 2.67 15.87
CA VAL A 124 8.55 2.54 16.04
C VAL A 124 8.87 3.01 17.46
N GLU A 125 9.04 2.06 18.36
CA GLU A 125 9.22 2.37 19.78
C GLU A 125 10.10 1.29 20.43
N ASP A 126 10.83 1.65 21.48
CA ASP A 126 11.60 0.66 22.19
C ASP A 126 10.84 0.18 23.45
N PHE A 127 11.36 -0.85 24.08
CA PHE A 127 10.68 -1.50 25.21
C PHE A 127 10.72 -0.61 26.45
N ASP A 128 11.80 0.10 26.64
CA ASP A 128 11.99 0.99 27.78
C ASP A 128 11.52 2.39 27.45
#